data_099b9927be69de76b01696fd5cc26dde
#
_entry.id   099b9927be69de76b01696fd5cc26dde
#
_cell.length_a   1.000
_cell.length_b   1.000
_cell.length_c   1.000
_cell.angle_alpha   90.00
_cell.angle_beta   90.00
_cell.angle_gamma   90.00
#
_symmetry.space_group_name_H-M   'P 1'
#
loop_
_entity.id
_entity.type
_entity.pdbx_description
1 polymer ?
#
loop_
_entity_poly.entity_id
_entity_poly.type
_entity_poly.pdbx_seq_one_letter_code
_entity_poly.pdbx_strand_id
1 'polypeptide(L)'
;MSSDSLRRITEGWGGRVETERQEAAERANAPAQRGESPQARRLVEVRPIAGQANVSTDGGMVLIRDEGWKEAKLTTISAVEVKPAVERPAKEEGTSRRAEDPLVKLNGHSYEAGLWDADTMALHQYAEGLRRGIDHCQRLSSVNDGAPWIERITDLNFPEAVQIVDWRHAKGKLWKVSKAVFGEQSPEGRGWVEERLAHLWSGKVKKVEAALEELDLGQERWPDEVRQAPGYFEGNRKRMRYDEFRAEGYPIGSGTVESGINTVIHHRMKRPGRGWRRSNGQAMLAGLSALHSGRFDQVWKATLAA
;
A
#
# COMPACT_ATOMS: atom_id res chain seq x y z
N MET A 1 -9.85 11.02 35.87
CA MET A 1 -9.19 9.75 35.51
C MET A 1 -7.71 10.02 35.31
N SER A 2 -6.82 9.24 35.91
CA SER A 2 -5.38 9.45 35.76
C SER A 2 -4.90 9.05 34.36
N SER A 3 -3.76 9.58 33.90
CA SER A 3 -3.13 9.21 32.62
C SER A 3 -2.82 7.70 32.56
N ASP A 4 -2.44 7.10 33.70
CA ASP A 4 -2.20 5.65 33.82
C ASP A 4 -3.49 4.83 33.69
N SER A 5 -4.60 5.31 34.24
CA SER A 5 -5.90 4.63 34.09
C SER A 5 -6.35 4.64 32.63
N LEU A 6 -6.23 5.77 31.96
CA LEU A 6 -6.53 5.88 30.52
C LEU A 6 -5.65 4.95 29.69
N ARG A 7 -4.35 4.91 29.99
CA ARG A 7 -3.42 4.01 29.31
C ARG A 7 -3.83 2.55 29.48
N ARG A 8 -4.09 2.09 30.71
CA ARG A 8 -4.49 0.69 30.98
C ARG A 8 -5.79 0.30 30.26
N ILE A 9 -6.78 1.20 30.23
CA ILE A 9 -8.04 0.98 29.52
C ILE A 9 -7.77 0.84 28.02
N THR A 10 -6.98 1.75 27.44
CA THR A 10 -6.66 1.72 26.01
C THR A 10 -5.84 0.49 25.62
N GLU A 11 -4.83 0.12 26.42
CA GLU A 11 -4.02 -1.07 26.20
C GLU A 11 -4.85 -2.37 26.33
N GLY A 12 -5.69 -2.47 27.37
CA GLY A 12 -6.58 -3.62 27.57
C GLY A 12 -7.64 -3.77 26.48
N TRP A 13 -8.26 -2.67 26.07
CA TRP A 13 -9.20 -2.66 24.96
C TRP A 13 -8.52 -3.03 23.64
N GLY A 14 -7.39 -2.40 23.33
CA GLY A 14 -6.63 -2.71 22.13
C GLY A 14 -6.16 -4.17 22.07
N GLY A 15 -5.82 -4.77 23.20
CA GLY A 15 -5.49 -6.20 23.29
C GLY A 15 -6.68 -7.10 22.91
N ARG A 16 -7.90 -6.77 23.39
CA ARG A 16 -9.11 -7.51 22.97
C ARG A 16 -9.40 -7.34 21.49
N VAL A 17 -9.29 -6.12 20.96
CA VAL A 17 -9.45 -5.86 19.51
C VAL A 17 -8.46 -6.67 18.70
N GLU A 18 -7.20 -6.78 19.17
CA GLU A 18 -6.18 -7.60 18.51
C GLU A 18 -6.57 -9.08 18.49
N THR A 19 -7.02 -9.63 19.61
CA THR A 19 -7.47 -11.03 19.69
C THR A 19 -8.64 -11.27 18.73
N GLU A 20 -9.67 -10.43 18.75
CA GLU A 20 -10.85 -10.59 17.87
C GLU A 20 -10.49 -10.51 16.38
N ARG A 21 -9.61 -9.58 15.99
CA ARG A 21 -9.20 -9.46 14.58
C ARG A 21 -8.32 -10.62 14.14
N GLN A 22 -7.46 -11.15 15.02
CA GLN A 22 -6.68 -12.34 14.75
C GLN A 22 -7.59 -13.56 14.50
N GLU A 23 -8.53 -13.80 15.39
CA GLU A 23 -9.52 -14.87 15.23
C GLU A 23 -10.38 -14.69 13.96
N ALA A 24 -10.73 -13.44 13.63
CA ALA A 24 -11.46 -13.15 12.39
C ALA A 24 -10.60 -13.44 11.15
N ALA A 25 -9.30 -13.13 11.19
CA ALA A 25 -8.37 -13.44 10.11
C ALA A 25 -8.20 -14.96 9.95
N GLU A 26 -8.05 -15.69 11.04
CA GLU A 26 -7.95 -17.15 11.03
C GLU A 26 -9.21 -17.80 10.46
N ARG A 27 -10.39 -17.37 10.92
CA ARG A 27 -11.68 -17.86 10.37
C ARG A 27 -11.81 -17.58 8.87
N ALA A 28 -11.48 -16.38 8.43
CA ALA A 28 -11.55 -15.98 7.02
C ALA A 28 -10.64 -16.85 6.13
N ASN A 29 -9.51 -17.31 6.66
CA ASN A 29 -8.50 -18.04 5.93
C ASN A 29 -8.57 -19.57 6.11
N ALA A 30 -9.50 -20.08 6.94
CA ALA A 30 -9.65 -21.51 7.14
C ALA A 30 -9.93 -22.22 5.80
N PRO A 31 -9.24 -23.34 5.49
CA PRO A 31 -9.35 -24.02 4.19
C PRO A 31 -10.79 -24.40 3.82
N ALA A 32 -11.59 -24.86 4.79
CA ALA A 32 -13.01 -25.19 4.60
C ALA A 32 -13.88 -23.97 4.25
N GLN A 33 -13.40 -22.75 4.50
CA GLN A 33 -14.14 -21.52 4.28
C GLN A 33 -13.70 -20.78 3.01
N ARG A 34 -12.50 -21.04 2.49
CA ARG A 34 -12.03 -20.41 1.24
C ARG A 34 -12.82 -20.84 0.00
N GLY A 35 -13.46 -22.00 0.02
CA GLY A 35 -14.35 -22.46 -1.04
C GLY A 35 -15.84 -22.11 -0.83
N GLU A 36 -16.19 -21.55 0.33
CA GLU A 36 -17.56 -21.18 0.65
C GLU A 36 -17.87 -19.73 0.22
N SER A 37 -19.16 -19.47 0.01
CA SER A 37 -19.65 -18.11 -0.23
C SER A 37 -19.22 -17.18 0.92
N PRO A 38 -18.82 -15.94 0.63
CA PRO A 38 -18.43 -14.93 1.65
C PRO A 38 -19.46 -14.73 2.75
N GLN A 39 -20.74 -14.88 2.44
CA GLN A 39 -21.84 -14.81 3.41
C GLN A 39 -21.76 -15.92 4.47
N ALA A 40 -21.25 -17.10 4.11
CA ALA A 40 -21.04 -18.20 5.06
C ALA A 40 -19.87 -17.93 6.03
N ARG A 41 -18.96 -17.02 5.68
CA ARG A 41 -17.76 -16.69 6.49
C ARG A 41 -18.05 -15.77 7.69
N ARG A 42 -19.27 -15.27 7.83
CA ARG A 42 -19.75 -14.45 8.97
C ARG A 42 -18.85 -13.23 9.32
N LEU A 43 -18.20 -12.66 8.33
CA LEU A 43 -17.51 -11.38 8.51
C LEU A 43 -18.52 -10.25 8.35
N VAL A 44 -18.50 -9.32 9.31
CA VAL A 44 -19.36 -8.13 9.22
C VAL A 44 -18.83 -7.24 8.11
N GLU A 45 -19.60 -7.08 7.04
CA GLU A 45 -19.29 -6.16 5.96
C GLU A 45 -19.37 -4.73 6.47
N VAL A 46 -18.33 -3.95 6.18
CA VAL A 46 -18.27 -2.53 6.51
C VAL A 46 -17.95 -1.74 5.25
N ARG A 47 -18.91 -0.95 4.78
CA ARG A 47 -18.77 -0.16 3.55
C ARG A 47 -18.37 -1.02 2.35
N PRO A 48 -19.19 -1.99 1.93
CA PRO A 48 -18.87 -2.88 0.82
C PRO A 48 -18.65 -2.10 -0.47
N ILE A 49 -17.75 -2.60 -1.33
CA ILE A 49 -17.38 -1.99 -2.58
C ILE A 49 -17.95 -2.82 -3.74
N ALA A 50 -18.98 -2.32 -4.40
CA ALA A 50 -19.62 -3.03 -5.52
C ALA A 50 -18.94 -2.74 -6.87
N GLY A 51 -18.32 -1.58 -7.03
CA GLY A 51 -17.67 -1.15 -8.28
C GLY A 51 -16.21 -1.56 -8.36
N GLN A 52 -15.33 -0.59 -8.54
CA GLN A 52 -13.90 -0.81 -8.57
C GLN A 52 -13.28 -0.59 -7.19
N ALA A 53 -12.40 -1.50 -6.78
CA ALA A 53 -11.61 -1.43 -5.55
C ALA A 53 -10.12 -1.34 -5.84
N ASN A 54 -9.38 -0.81 -4.87
CA ASN A 54 -7.92 -0.81 -4.86
C ASN A 54 -7.39 -1.30 -3.50
N VAL A 55 -6.43 -2.18 -3.54
CA VAL A 55 -5.65 -2.64 -2.38
C VAL A 55 -4.23 -2.10 -2.50
N SER A 56 -3.74 -1.44 -1.48
CA SER A 56 -2.34 -1.02 -1.42
C SER A 56 -1.74 -1.46 -0.09
N THR A 57 -0.52 -1.98 -0.12
CA THR A 57 0.19 -2.48 1.06
C THR A 57 1.58 -1.87 1.11
N ASP A 58 2.03 -1.51 2.31
CA ASP A 58 3.35 -0.92 2.54
C ASP A 58 3.76 -1.08 4.01
N GLY A 59 4.97 -0.69 4.38
CA GLY A 59 5.51 -0.77 5.73
C GLY A 59 5.98 0.57 6.28
N GLY A 60 5.81 0.75 7.60
CA GLY A 60 6.30 1.90 8.34
C GLY A 60 7.19 1.49 9.51
N MET A 61 8.35 2.13 9.67
CA MET A 61 9.26 1.82 10.77
C MET A 61 8.78 2.41 12.09
N VAL A 62 8.72 1.58 13.13
CA VAL A 62 8.41 1.95 14.52
C VAL A 62 9.48 1.43 15.47
N LEU A 63 9.74 2.16 16.56
CA LEU A 63 10.73 1.75 17.56
C LEU A 63 10.07 0.83 18.58
N ILE A 64 10.51 -0.43 18.62
CA ILE A 64 10.11 -1.42 19.61
C ILE A 64 11.22 -1.53 20.66
N ARG A 65 10.85 -1.41 21.95
CA ARG A 65 11.81 -1.51 23.06
C ARG A 65 12.45 -2.89 23.05
N ASP A 66 13.73 -2.91 23.33
CA ASP A 66 14.55 -4.11 23.39
C ASP A 66 14.75 -4.85 22.05
N GLU A 67 14.06 -4.40 20.97
CA GLU A 67 14.16 -5.00 19.64
C GLU A 67 14.67 -4.01 18.55
N GLY A 68 14.71 -2.71 18.85
CA GLY A 68 15.08 -1.68 17.87
C GLY A 68 13.95 -1.33 16.89
N TRP A 69 14.34 -0.80 15.74
CA TRP A 69 13.40 -0.43 14.68
C TRP A 69 12.81 -1.66 14.01
N LYS A 70 11.49 -1.74 13.98
CA LYS A 70 10.72 -2.81 13.34
C LYS A 70 9.74 -2.22 12.34
N GLU A 71 9.50 -2.96 11.27
CA GLU A 71 8.49 -2.60 10.29
C GLU A 71 7.10 -3.00 10.81
N ALA A 72 6.20 -2.05 10.87
CA ALA A 72 4.76 -2.29 10.98
C ALA A 72 4.17 -2.26 9.56
N LYS A 73 3.54 -3.35 9.14
CA LYS A 73 2.89 -3.46 7.84
C LYS A 73 1.48 -2.91 7.89
N LEU A 74 1.04 -2.32 6.80
CA LEU A 74 -0.30 -1.77 6.66
C LEU A 74 -0.85 -2.10 5.28
N THR A 75 -2.10 -2.56 5.22
CA THR A 75 -2.91 -2.56 4.00
C THR A 75 -3.98 -1.50 4.07
N THR A 76 -4.24 -0.88 2.93
CA THR A 76 -5.34 0.07 2.71
C THR A 76 -6.24 -0.47 1.61
N ILE A 77 -7.55 -0.56 1.88
CA ILE A 77 -8.55 -0.91 0.87
C ILE A 77 -9.44 0.29 0.64
N SER A 78 -9.62 0.64 -0.64
CA SER A 78 -10.30 1.86 -1.06
C SER A 78 -11.27 1.59 -2.20
N ALA A 79 -12.40 2.27 -2.21
CA ALA A 79 -13.23 2.37 -3.40
C ALA A 79 -12.57 3.29 -4.43
N VAL A 80 -12.69 2.93 -5.71
CA VAL A 80 -12.16 3.71 -6.84
C VAL A 80 -13.32 4.37 -7.57
N GLU A 81 -13.32 5.68 -7.61
CA GLU A 81 -14.23 6.50 -8.38
C GLU A 81 -13.54 6.97 -9.65
N VAL A 82 -14.11 6.64 -10.81
CA VAL A 82 -13.60 7.04 -12.12
C VAL A 82 -14.55 8.05 -12.72
N LYS A 83 -14.05 9.25 -13.01
CA LYS A 83 -14.80 10.30 -13.73
C LYS A 83 -14.26 10.46 -15.14
N PRO A 84 -15.12 10.72 -16.13
CA PRO A 84 -14.68 11.00 -17.50
C PRO A 84 -13.59 12.09 -17.52
N ALA A 85 -12.71 12.01 -18.52
CA ALA A 85 -11.74 13.04 -18.77
C ALA A 85 -12.45 14.38 -18.99
N VAL A 86 -12.01 15.41 -18.27
CA VAL A 86 -12.48 16.79 -18.49
C VAL A 86 -11.32 17.52 -19.13
N GLU A 87 -11.56 18.16 -20.28
CA GLU A 87 -10.59 19.10 -20.86
C GLU A 87 -10.21 20.14 -19.81
N ARG A 88 -8.98 20.10 -19.37
CA ARG A 88 -8.39 21.11 -18.50
C ARG A 88 -7.28 21.80 -19.28
N PRO A 89 -7.21 23.16 -19.25
CA PRO A 89 -6.08 23.85 -19.83
C PRO A 89 -4.79 23.30 -19.20
N ALA A 90 -3.79 23.04 -20.04
CA ALA A 90 -2.49 22.56 -19.63
C ALA A 90 -1.94 23.47 -18.52
N LYS A 91 -1.78 22.94 -17.31
CA LYS A 91 -0.96 23.57 -16.27
C LYS A 91 0.45 23.09 -16.50
N GLU A 92 1.34 24.04 -16.62
CA GLU A 92 2.81 23.98 -16.65
C GLU A 92 3.49 22.60 -16.84
N GLU A 93 4.40 22.59 -17.79
CA GLU A 93 5.21 21.46 -18.25
C GLU A 93 5.75 20.59 -17.09
N GLY A 94 5.45 19.28 -17.14
CA GLY A 94 6.06 18.28 -16.28
C GLY A 94 5.10 17.32 -15.55
N THR A 95 3.81 17.61 -15.45
CA THR A 95 2.80 16.75 -14.80
C THR A 95 1.48 16.70 -15.57
N SER A 96 1.52 16.87 -16.89
CA SER A 96 0.29 16.86 -17.70
C SER A 96 -0.35 15.48 -17.67
N ARG A 97 -1.43 15.36 -16.90
CA ARG A 97 -2.47 14.38 -17.25
C ARG A 97 -2.89 14.73 -18.66
N ARG A 98 -2.78 13.79 -19.61
CA ARG A 98 -3.37 13.99 -20.93
C ARG A 98 -4.84 14.34 -20.71
N ALA A 99 -5.37 15.28 -21.46
CA ALA A 99 -6.80 15.66 -21.43
C ALA A 99 -7.75 14.45 -21.66
N GLU A 100 -7.21 13.37 -22.21
CA GLU A 100 -7.91 12.13 -22.57
C GLU A 100 -7.99 11.10 -21.41
N ASP A 101 -7.18 11.24 -20.34
CA ASP A 101 -7.20 10.25 -19.24
C ASP A 101 -8.35 10.54 -18.26
N PRO A 102 -9.08 9.51 -17.82
CA PRO A 102 -10.09 9.65 -16.77
C PRO A 102 -9.47 10.17 -15.46
N LEU A 103 -10.28 10.89 -14.69
CA LEU A 103 -9.90 11.29 -13.34
C LEU A 103 -10.21 10.15 -12.36
N VAL A 104 -9.17 9.56 -11.78
CA VAL A 104 -9.29 8.49 -10.80
C VAL A 104 -9.14 9.06 -9.39
N LYS A 105 -10.09 8.76 -8.51
CA LYS A 105 -10.09 9.16 -7.11
C LYS A 105 -10.32 7.94 -6.21
N LEU A 106 -9.48 7.79 -5.19
CA LEU A 106 -9.65 6.78 -4.14
C LEU A 106 -10.39 7.39 -2.95
N ASN A 107 -11.37 6.68 -2.42
CA ASN A 107 -12.18 7.12 -1.27
C ASN A 107 -12.62 5.96 -0.38
N GLY A 108 -13.28 6.26 0.73
CA GLY A 108 -13.85 5.26 1.62
C GLY A 108 -12.82 4.26 2.14
N HIS A 109 -11.64 4.72 2.57
CA HIS A 109 -10.54 3.87 2.98
C HIS A 109 -10.85 3.04 4.22
N SER A 110 -10.30 1.82 4.28
CA SER A 110 -10.15 1.04 5.48
C SER A 110 -8.73 0.52 5.61
N TYR A 111 -8.31 0.20 6.82
CA TYR A 111 -6.94 -0.09 7.16
C TYR A 111 -6.83 -1.32 8.05
N GLU A 112 -5.81 -2.15 7.80
CA GLU A 112 -5.31 -3.15 8.73
C GLU A 112 -3.81 -2.99 8.88
N ALA A 113 -3.33 -2.89 10.13
CA ALA A 113 -1.92 -2.66 10.41
C ALA A 113 -1.43 -3.49 11.59
N GLY A 114 -0.21 -4.01 11.51
CA GLY A 114 0.39 -4.77 12.60
C GLY A 114 1.89 -4.98 12.46
N LEU A 115 2.51 -5.40 13.57
CA LEU A 115 3.91 -5.81 13.65
C LEU A 115 4.04 -7.27 13.19
N TRP A 116 3.69 -7.53 11.95
CA TRP A 116 3.55 -8.84 11.34
C TRP A 116 4.65 -9.17 10.34
N ASP A 117 4.89 -10.45 10.12
CA ASP A 117 5.58 -10.90 8.91
C ASP A 117 4.64 -10.82 7.69
N ALA A 118 5.16 -11.20 6.52
CA ALA A 118 4.38 -11.13 5.29
C ALA A 118 3.22 -12.13 5.26
N ASP A 119 3.39 -13.30 5.87
CA ASP A 119 2.37 -14.35 5.85
C ASP A 119 1.20 -14.01 6.77
N THR A 120 1.48 -13.50 7.96
CA THR A 120 0.45 -12.97 8.86
C THR A 120 -0.26 -11.77 8.23
N MET A 121 0.49 -10.89 7.57
CA MET A 121 -0.11 -9.76 6.82
C MET A 121 -1.06 -10.24 5.73
N ALA A 122 -0.75 -11.33 5.03
CA ALA A 122 -1.63 -11.92 4.02
C ALA A 122 -2.98 -12.34 4.62
N LEU A 123 -2.98 -12.96 5.81
CA LEU A 123 -4.22 -13.37 6.48
C LEU A 123 -5.11 -12.16 6.79
N HIS A 124 -4.53 -11.11 7.33
CA HIS A 124 -5.25 -9.89 7.69
C HIS A 124 -5.71 -9.09 6.46
N GLN A 125 -4.89 -9.03 5.42
CA GLN A 125 -5.25 -8.40 4.15
C GLN A 125 -6.47 -9.08 3.51
N TYR A 126 -6.49 -10.42 3.48
CA TYR A 126 -7.60 -11.18 2.95
C TYR A 126 -8.89 -10.97 3.76
N ALA A 127 -8.80 -11.05 5.09
CA ALA A 127 -9.94 -10.82 5.97
C ALA A 127 -10.53 -9.40 5.81
N GLU A 128 -9.67 -8.39 5.68
CA GLU A 128 -10.15 -7.02 5.42
C GLU A 128 -10.77 -6.89 4.02
N GLY A 129 -10.20 -7.59 3.03
CA GLY A 129 -10.79 -7.68 1.69
C GLY A 129 -12.22 -8.20 1.70
N LEU A 130 -12.45 -9.31 2.39
CA LEU A 130 -13.79 -9.88 2.56
C LEU A 130 -14.74 -8.93 3.29
N ARG A 131 -14.24 -8.27 4.36
CA ARG A 131 -15.02 -7.27 5.11
C ARG A 131 -15.43 -6.07 4.24
N ARG A 132 -14.66 -5.78 3.20
CA ARG A 132 -14.93 -4.73 2.21
C ARG A 132 -15.68 -5.24 0.97
N GLY A 133 -16.06 -6.51 0.94
CA GLY A 133 -16.78 -7.11 -0.19
C GLY A 133 -15.97 -7.12 -1.48
N ILE A 134 -14.62 -7.26 -1.41
CA ILE A 134 -13.76 -7.25 -2.61
C ILE A 134 -14.14 -8.36 -3.58
N ASP A 135 -14.58 -9.51 -3.08
CA ASP A 135 -15.06 -10.64 -3.86
C ASP A 135 -16.36 -10.37 -4.65
N HIS A 136 -17.01 -9.25 -4.36
CA HIS A 136 -18.18 -8.75 -5.10
C HIS A 136 -17.86 -7.53 -5.97
N CYS A 137 -16.65 -6.99 -5.91
CA CYS A 137 -16.29 -5.84 -6.73
C CYS A 137 -16.13 -6.26 -8.21
N GLN A 138 -16.47 -5.33 -9.10
CA GLN A 138 -16.39 -5.57 -10.55
C GLN A 138 -14.94 -5.58 -11.06
N ARG A 139 -14.08 -4.76 -10.45
CA ARG A 139 -12.68 -4.60 -10.85
C ARG A 139 -11.82 -4.39 -9.61
N LEU A 140 -10.68 -5.04 -9.57
CA LEU A 140 -9.72 -4.91 -8.48
C LEU A 140 -8.34 -4.52 -9.02
N SER A 141 -7.73 -3.52 -8.38
CA SER A 141 -6.33 -3.16 -8.60
C SER A 141 -5.52 -3.28 -7.32
N SER A 142 -4.21 -3.48 -7.48
CA SER A 142 -3.27 -3.47 -6.36
C SER A 142 -2.09 -2.57 -6.74
N VAL A 143 -2.00 -1.39 -6.11
CA VAL A 143 -0.96 -0.40 -6.41
C VAL A 143 0.04 -0.36 -5.26
N ASN A 144 1.30 -0.75 -5.52
CA ASN A 144 2.34 -0.91 -4.50
C ASN A 144 3.72 -0.46 -5.04
N ASP A 145 4.74 -0.48 -4.19
CA ASP A 145 6.12 -0.06 -4.52
C ASP A 145 6.90 -1.06 -5.41
N GLY A 146 6.34 -2.23 -5.68
CA GLY A 146 6.97 -3.31 -6.45
C GLY A 146 7.79 -4.29 -5.61
N ALA A 147 7.65 -4.28 -4.26
CA ALA A 147 8.30 -5.24 -3.40
C ALA A 147 7.78 -6.67 -3.65
N PRO A 148 8.66 -7.68 -3.79
CA PRO A 148 8.25 -9.05 -4.14
C PRO A 148 7.31 -9.71 -3.13
N TRP A 149 7.45 -9.39 -1.84
CA TRP A 149 6.57 -9.95 -0.81
C TRP A 149 5.12 -9.44 -0.94
N ILE A 150 4.94 -8.18 -1.38
CA ILE A 150 3.60 -7.61 -1.60
C ILE A 150 2.95 -8.22 -2.84
N GLU A 151 3.73 -8.43 -3.91
CA GLU A 151 3.27 -9.16 -5.10
C GLU A 151 2.76 -10.55 -4.72
N ARG A 152 3.58 -11.31 -3.97
CA ARG A 152 3.26 -12.67 -3.52
C ARG A 152 1.96 -12.74 -2.71
N ILE A 153 1.77 -11.85 -1.73
CA ILE A 153 0.53 -11.87 -0.93
C ILE A 153 -0.69 -11.39 -1.71
N THR A 154 -0.48 -10.51 -2.70
CA THR A 154 -1.56 -10.07 -3.60
C THR A 154 -1.99 -11.21 -4.52
N ASP A 155 -1.04 -11.93 -5.13
CA ASP A 155 -1.34 -13.11 -5.96
C ASP A 155 -2.07 -14.20 -5.16
N LEU A 156 -1.67 -14.40 -3.90
CA LEU A 156 -2.30 -15.37 -3.01
C LEU A 156 -3.75 -15.01 -2.69
N ASN A 157 -3.99 -13.75 -2.35
CA ASN A 157 -5.29 -13.30 -1.83
C ASN A 157 -6.26 -12.85 -2.92
N PHE A 158 -5.73 -12.23 -3.98
CA PHE A 158 -6.49 -11.54 -5.02
C PHE A 158 -5.88 -11.81 -6.40
N PRO A 159 -5.90 -13.07 -6.89
CA PRO A 159 -5.25 -13.45 -8.13
C PRO A 159 -5.77 -12.70 -9.36
N GLU A 160 -7.00 -12.19 -9.31
CA GLU A 160 -7.60 -11.40 -10.40
C GLU A 160 -7.28 -9.90 -10.32
N ALA A 161 -6.51 -9.47 -9.30
CA ALA A 161 -6.16 -8.06 -9.16
C ALA A 161 -5.16 -7.62 -10.24
N VAL A 162 -5.43 -6.49 -10.88
CA VAL A 162 -4.46 -5.83 -11.75
C VAL A 162 -3.39 -5.20 -10.89
N GLN A 163 -2.20 -5.81 -10.86
CA GLN A 163 -1.08 -5.31 -10.08
C GLN A 163 -0.35 -4.21 -10.82
N ILE A 164 -0.11 -3.10 -10.14
CA ILE A 164 0.48 -1.87 -10.69
C ILE A 164 1.58 -1.39 -9.76
N VAL A 165 2.75 -1.11 -10.31
CA VAL A 165 3.80 -0.42 -9.55
C VAL A 165 3.45 1.05 -9.42
N ASP A 166 3.59 1.58 -8.21
CA ASP A 166 3.39 3.00 -7.95
C ASP A 166 4.28 3.88 -8.83
N TRP A 167 3.66 4.82 -9.54
CA TRP A 167 4.36 5.75 -10.43
C TRP A 167 5.45 6.57 -9.72
N ARG A 168 5.20 7.01 -8.48
CA ARG A 168 6.17 7.81 -7.72
C ARG A 168 7.39 6.99 -7.33
N HIS A 169 7.19 5.70 -7.00
CA HIS A 169 8.29 4.78 -6.70
C HIS A 169 9.13 4.48 -7.93
N ALA A 170 8.52 4.17 -9.07
CA ALA A 170 9.22 3.99 -10.33
C ALA A 170 10.00 5.25 -10.75
N LYS A 171 9.36 6.43 -10.68
CA LYS A 171 10.00 7.72 -10.88
C LYS A 171 11.18 7.95 -9.94
N GLY A 172 10.98 7.66 -8.64
CA GLY A 172 12.02 7.81 -7.62
C GLY A 172 13.26 6.96 -7.89
N LYS A 173 13.09 5.74 -8.41
CA LYS A 173 14.21 4.87 -8.82
C LYS A 173 15.05 5.51 -9.92
N LEU A 174 14.43 6.07 -10.96
CA LEU A 174 15.15 6.75 -12.04
C LEU A 174 15.93 7.99 -11.54
N TRP A 175 15.34 8.77 -10.64
CA TRP A 175 16.04 9.89 -10.02
C TRP A 175 17.23 9.47 -9.17
N LYS A 176 17.14 8.34 -8.44
CA LYS A 176 18.27 7.80 -7.66
C LYS A 176 19.42 7.37 -8.57
N VAL A 177 19.12 6.69 -9.69
CA VAL A 177 20.12 6.33 -10.69
C VAL A 177 20.79 7.58 -11.26
N SER A 178 20.00 8.54 -11.70
CA SER A 178 20.52 9.78 -12.27
C SER A 178 21.43 10.55 -11.31
N LYS A 179 21.03 10.70 -10.05
CA LYS A 179 21.85 11.35 -9.03
C LYS A 179 23.19 10.64 -8.82
N ALA A 180 23.20 9.33 -8.82
CA ALA A 180 24.42 8.55 -8.64
C ALA A 180 25.36 8.66 -9.85
N VAL A 181 24.82 8.60 -11.08
CA VAL A 181 25.62 8.55 -12.31
C VAL A 181 26.07 9.93 -12.77
N PHE A 182 25.16 10.90 -12.80
CA PHE A 182 25.39 12.23 -13.36
C PHE A 182 25.67 13.31 -12.29
N GLY A 183 25.47 12.98 -11.01
CA GLY A 183 25.56 13.91 -9.90
C GLY A 183 24.23 14.61 -9.56
N GLU A 184 24.18 15.11 -8.32
CA GLU A 184 23.03 15.86 -7.84
C GLU A 184 22.93 17.21 -8.56
N GLN A 185 21.75 17.56 -9.06
CA GLN A 185 21.46 18.79 -9.83
C GLN A 185 22.08 18.88 -11.24
N SER A 186 22.62 17.77 -11.80
CA SER A 186 23.12 17.75 -13.16
C SER A 186 22.03 18.06 -14.19
N PRO A 187 22.20 19.03 -15.11
CA PRO A 187 21.26 19.25 -16.21
C PRO A 187 21.16 18.03 -17.14
N GLU A 188 22.29 17.33 -17.39
CA GLU A 188 22.34 16.11 -18.17
C GLU A 188 21.52 14.99 -17.49
N GLY A 189 21.72 14.80 -16.18
CA GLY A 189 20.96 13.84 -15.39
C GLY A 189 19.47 14.13 -15.38
N ARG A 190 19.09 15.41 -15.33
CA ARG A 190 17.68 15.82 -15.44
C ARG A 190 17.11 15.45 -16.81
N GLY A 191 17.76 15.81 -17.90
CA GLY A 191 17.32 15.46 -19.25
C GLY A 191 17.21 13.95 -19.45
N TRP A 192 18.18 13.19 -18.92
CA TRP A 192 18.16 11.73 -18.94
C TRP A 192 16.91 11.17 -18.25
N VAL A 193 16.55 11.67 -17.06
CA VAL A 193 15.34 11.22 -16.32
C VAL A 193 14.06 11.62 -17.06
N GLU A 194 13.95 12.87 -17.52
CA GLU A 194 12.73 13.36 -18.18
C GLU A 194 12.37 12.53 -19.41
N GLU A 195 13.38 12.15 -20.22
CA GLU A 195 13.16 11.28 -21.38
C GLU A 195 12.68 9.86 -20.96
N ARG A 196 13.28 9.26 -19.91
CA ARG A 196 12.88 7.94 -19.41
C ARG A 196 11.49 7.97 -18.76
N LEU A 197 11.16 9.06 -18.08
CA LEU A 197 9.81 9.26 -17.57
C LEU A 197 8.77 9.37 -18.68
N ALA A 198 9.09 10.06 -19.79
CA ALA A 198 8.22 10.11 -20.97
C ALA A 198 8.02 8.72 -21.60
N HIS A 199 9.08 7.92 -21.67
CA HIS A 199 9.00 6.53 -22.13
C HIS A 199 8.14 5.69 -21.18
N LEU A 200 8.39 5.76 -19.88
CA LEU A 200 7.65 5.01 -18.86
C LEU A 200 6.17 5.38 -18.86
N TRP A 201 5.86 6.69 -18.95
CA TRP A 201 4.49 7.21 -19.03
C TRP A 201 3.70 6.69 -20.23
N SER A 202 4.41 6.42 -21.31
CA SER A 202 3.85 5.89 -22.58
C SER A 202 3.95 4.38 -22.68
N GLY A 203 4.15 3.64 -21.57
CA GLY A 203 4.23 2.18 -21.55
C GLY A 203 5.48 1.58 -22.19
N LYS A 204 6.45 2.40 -22.60
CA LYS A 204 7.67 1.97 -23.31
C LYS A 204 8.77 1.54 -22.35
N VAL A 205 8.46 0.63 -21.41
CA VAL A 205 9.36 0.19 -20.33
C VAL A 205 10.67 -0.37 -20.87
N LYS A 206 10.64 -1.12 -21.99
CA LYS A 206 11.86 -1.65 -22.65
C LYS A 206 12.88 -0.58 -23.03
N LYS A 207 12.43 0.65 -23.34
CA LYS A 207 13.36 1.76 -23.61
C LYS A 207 14.03 2.28 -22.34
N VAL A 208 13.36 2.17 -21.22
CA VAL A 208 13.94 2.49 -19.90
C VAL A 208 14.96 1.43 -19.51
N GLU A 209 14.65 0.16 -19.71
CA GLU A 209 15.56 -0.96 -19.44
C GLU A 209 16.85 -0.82 -20.27
N ALA A 210 16.75 -0.64 -21.59
CA ALA A 210 17.90 -0.46 -22.47
C ALA A 210 18.78 0.72 -22.01
N ALA A 211 18.17 1.85 -21.63
CA ALA A 211 18.92 3.00 -21.16
C ALA A 211 19.61 2.78 -19.79
N LEU A 212 19.09 1.89 -18.95
CA LEU A 212 19.72 1.49 -17.70
C LEU A 212 20.89 0.52 -17.94
N GLU A 213 20.76 -0.38 -18.93
CA GLU A 213 21.84 -1.29 -19.34
C GLU A 213 23.07 -0.53 -19.86
N GLU A 214 22.87 0.56 -20.61
CA GLU A 214 23.93 1.42 -21.13
C GLU A 214 24.79 2.08 -20.03
N LEU A 215 24.28 2.20 -18.79
CA LEU A 215 24.96 2.89 -17.69
C LEU A 215 25.94 2.00 -16.91
N ASP A 216 26.08 0.71 -17.22
CA ASP A 216 26.96 -0.24 -16.52
C ASP A 216 26.84 -0.17 -14.98
N LEU A 217 25.62 -0.32 -14.50
CA LEU A 217 25.28 -0.18 -13.09
C LEU A 217 25.69 -1.38 -12.21
N GLY A 218 26.24 -2.45 -12.79
CA GLY A 218 26.66 -3.66 -12.07
C GLY A 218 27.86 -3.50 -11.17
N GLN A 219 28.61 -2.39 -11.27
CA GLN A 219 29.85 -2.17 -10.53
C GLN A 219 29.60 -1.89 -9.05
N GLU A 220 30.46 -2.42 -8.16
CA GLU A 220 30.36 -2.27 -6.70
C GLU A 220 30.44 -0.81 -6.20
N ARG A 221 30.98 0.10 -7.02
CA ARG A 221 31.00 1.54 -6.69
C ARG A 221 29.61 2.17 -6.55
N TRP A 222 28.58 1.55 -7.12
CA TRP A 222 27.22 2.07 -7.03
C TRP A 222 26.48 1.55 -5.80
N PRO A 223 25.65 2.37 -5.15
CA PRO A 223 24.76 1.89 -4.09
C PRO A 223 23.87 0.73 -4.55
N ASP A 224 23.54 -0.18 -3.64
CA ASP A 224 22.73 -1.37 -3.95
C ASP A 224 21.42 -1.04 -4.67
N GLU A 225 20.73 0.02 -4.24
CA GLU A 225 19.45 0.42 -4.85
C GLU A 225 19.61 0.92 -6.29
N VAL A 226 20.81 1.41 -6.67
CA VAL A 226 21.16 1.81 -8.05
C VAL A 226 21.49 0.58 -8.88
N ARG A 227 22.31 -0.34 -8.33
CA ARG A 227 22.66 -1.61 -9.00
C ARG A 227 21.44 -2.48 -9.28
N GLN A 228 20.44 -2.45 -8.41
CA GLN A 228 19.21 -3.22 -8.54
C GLN A 228 18.18 -2.59 -9.51
N ALA A 229 18.40 -1.35 -9.97
CA ALA A 229 17.43 -0.67 -10.81
C ALA A 229 17.09 -1.39 -12.12
N PRO A 230 18.04 -1.94 -12.91
CA PRO A 230 17.70 -2.69 -14.13
C PRO A 230 16.76 -3.87 -13.84
N GLY A 231 17.10 -4.74 -12.88
CA GLY A 231 16.27 -5.88 -12.49
C GLY A 231 14.89 -5.46 -11.94
N TYR A 232 14.81 -4.31 -11.26
CA TYR A 232 13.54 -3.77 -10.81
C TYR A 232 12.60 -3.43 -11.99
N PHE A 233 13.08 -2.74 -13.03
CA PHE A 233 12.25 -2.41 -14.19
C PHE A 233 11.91 -3.65 -15.01
N GLU A 234 12.85 -4.54 -15.22
CA GLU A 234 12.64 -5.81 -15.92
C GLU A 234 11.57 -6.68 -15.24
N GLY A 235 11.74 -6.96 -13.95
CA GLY A 235 10.82 -7.78 -13.15
C GLY A 235 9.42 -7.19 -13.04
N ASN A 236 9.31 -5.85 -13.08
CA ASN A 236 8.05 -5.13 -12.94
C ASN A 236 7.42 -4.69 -14.26
N ARG A 237 7.99 -5.05 -15.40
CA ARG A 237 7.56 -4.56 -16.75
C ARG A 237 6.05 -4.65 -16.97
N LYS A 238 5.43 -5.78 -16.64
CA LYS A 238 3.99 -6.00 -16.83
C LYS A 238 3.13 -5.11 -15.94
N ARG A 239 3.69 -4.66 -14.80
CA ARG A 239 3.02 -3.82 -13.80
C ARG A 239 3.29 -2.31 -14.02
N MET A 240 3.95 -1.94 -15.13
CA MET A 240 4.31 -0.56 -15.48
C MET A 240 3.73 -0.10 -16.83
N ARG A 241 2.64 -0.73 -17.28
CA ARG A 241 1.90 -0.30 -18.50
C ARG A 241 1.01 0.89 -18.18
N TYR A 242 1.63 2.01 -17.81
CA TYR A 242 0.91 3.16 -17.27
C TYR A 242 -0.04 3.82 -18.26
N ASP A 243 0.24 3.77 -19.55
CA ASP A 243 -0.65 4.23 -20.61
C ASP A 243 -1.97 3.46 -20.65
N GLU A 244 -1.90 2.13 -20.61
CA GLU A 244 -3.06 1.25 -20.56
C GLU A 244 -3.84 1.45 -19.24
N PHE A 245 -3.15 1.40 -18.09
CA PHE A 245 -3.79 1.53 -16.79
C PHE A 245 -4.52 2.86 -16.63
N ARG A 246 -3.95 3.96 -17.12
CA ARG A 246 -4.61 5.27 -17.09
C ARG A 246 -5.82 5.33 -18.01
N ALA A 247 -5.69 4.83 -19.25
CA ALA A 247 -6.78 4.78 -20.21
C ALA A 247 -7.98 3.97 -19.68
N GLU A 248 -7.71 2.90 -18.95
CA GLU A 248 -8.72 2.03 -18.32
C GLU A 248 -9.25 2.57 -16.99
N GLY A 249 -8.73 3.68 -16.48
CA GLY A 249 -9.17 4.29 -15.22
C GLY A 249 -8.70 3.55 -13.96
N TYR A 250 -7.56 2.88 -14.03
CA TYR A 250 -6.91 2.36 -12.83
C TYR A 250 -6.11 3.45 -12.10
N PRO A 251 -6.04 3.41 -10.76
CA PRO A 251 -5.11 4.25 -10.02
C PRO A 251 -3.67 3.81 -10.32
N ILE A 252 -2.76 4.77 -10.49
CA ILE A 252 -1.34 4.49 -10.71
C ILE A 252 -0.45 4.99 -9.57
N GLY A 253 -1.05 5.48 -8.49
CA GLY A 253 -0.35 5.99 -7.32
C GLY A 253 -0.85 5.37 -6.04
N SER A 254 0.07 5.03 -5.13
CA SER A 254 -0.18 4.45 -3.81
C SER A 254 -0.30 5.50 -2.68
N GLY A 255 -0.57 6.75 -3.01
CA GLY A 255 -0.64 7.85 -2.04
C GLY A 255 -1.60 7.60 -0.86
N THR A 256 -2.57 6.71 -1.03
CA THR A 256 -3.50 6.31 0.05
C THR A 256 -2.82 5.45 1.12
N VAL A 257 -1.93 4.52 0.74
CA VAL A 257 -1.17 3.73 1.71
C VAL A 257 -0.08 4.55 2.38
N GLU A 258 0.61 5.43 1.65
CA GLU A 258 1.54 6.41 2.25
C GLU A 258 0.84 7.27 3.30
N SER A 259 -0.35 7.80 2.97
CA SER A 259 -1.20 8.54 3.91
C SER A 259 -1.64 7.67 5.09
N GLY A 260 -1.99 6.41 4.84
CA GLY A 260 -2.32 5.41 5.86
C GLY A 260 -1.16 5.16 6.83
N ILE A 261 0.05 4.95 6.32
CA ILE A 261 1.27 4.81 7.14
C ILE A 261 1.45 6.03 8.05
N ASN A 262 1.30 7.23 7.51
CA ASN A 262 1.44 8.45 8.31
C ASN A 262 0.34 8.57 9.36
N THR A 263 -0.91 8.30 9.02
CA THR A 263 -2.08 8.50 9.88
C THR A 263 -2.22 7.40 10.92
N VAL A 264 -2.17 6.11 10.49
CA VAL A 264 -2.41 4.96 11.36
C VAL A 264 -1.17 4.61 12.18
N ILE A 265 0.03 4.72 11.59
CA ILE A 265 1.26 4.28 12.24
C ILE A 265 2.05 5.47 12.79
N HIS A 266 2.58 6.33 11.92
CA HIS A 266 3.61 7.30 12.31
C HIS A 266 3.10 8.38 13.25
N HIS A 267 1.91 8.93 13.01
CA HIS A 267 1.37 10.02 13.81
C HIS A 267 1.30 9.70 15.31
N ARG A 268 0.99 8.46 15.67
CA ARG A 268 0.93 8.03 17.07
C ARG A 268 2.19 7.31 17.51
N MET A 269 2.78 6.47 16.69
CA MET A 269 3.81 5.52 17.11
C MET A 269 5.25 6.00 16.87
N LYS A 270 5.48 6.86 15.87
CA LYS A 270 6.81 7.41 15.55
C LYS A 270 6.99 8.79 16.18
N ARG A 271 7.13 8.84 17.52
CA ARG A 271 7.36 10.07 18.28
C ARG A 271 8.77 10.07 18.85
N PRO A 272 9.51 11.21 18.84
CA PRO A 272 10.82 11.30 19.47
C PRO A 272 10.83 10.81 20.91
N GLY A 273 11.84 10.04 21.30
CA GLY A 273 12.02 9.49 22.64
C GLY A 273 11.03 8.42 23.08
N ARG A 274 10.16 7.92 22.18
CA ARG A 274 9.17 6.88 22.50
C ARG A 274 9.46 5.58 21.76
N GLY A 275 9.67 4.50 22.52
CA GLY A 275 9.63 3.13 22.06
C GLY A 275 8.42 2.40 22.68
N TRP A 276 7.88 1.43 21.97
CA TRP A 276 6.73 0.62 22.36
C TRP A 276 7.15 -0.75 22.84
N ARG A 277 6.48 -1.30 23.86
CA ARG A 277 6.52 -2.76 24.03
C ARG A 277 5.76 -3.39 22.87
N ARG A 278 6.24 -4.53 22.36
CA ARG A 278 5.64 -5.17 21.16
C ARG A 278 4.13 -5.39 21.31
N SER A 279 3.69 -5.97 22.44
CA SER A 279 2.26 -6.22 22.70
C SER A 279 1.43 -4.93 22.70
N ASN A 280 1.94 -3.87 23.35
CA ASN A 280 1.24 -2.58 23.41
C ASN A 280 1.26 -1.88 22.03
N GLY A 281 2.33 -2.04 21.27
CA GLY A 281 2.42 -1.55 19.87
C GLY A 281 1.38 -2.23 18.99
N GLN A 282 1.28 -3.55 19.10
CA GLN A 282 0.30 -4.34 18.34
C GLN A 282 -1.14 -3.96 18.72
N ALA A 283 -1.46 -3.87 20.01
CA ALA A 283 -2.76 -3.43 20.50
C ALA A 283 -3.12 -2.01 20.03
N MET A 284 -2.14 -1.10 20.00
CA MET A 284 -2.33 0.26 19.50
C MET A 284 -2.64 0.26 18.00
N LEU A 285 -1.92 -0.53 17.19
CA LEU A 285 -2.17 -0.65 15.75
C LEU A 285 -3.57 -1.21 15.46
N ALA A 286 -4.04 -2.19 16.26
CA ALA A 286 -5.40 -2.73 16.17
C ALA A 286 -6.45 -1.63 16.40
N GLY A 287 -6.31 -0.88 17.49
CA GLY A 287 -7.23 0.22 17.82
C GLY A 287 -7.21 1.34 16.78
N LEU A 288 -6.02 1.73 16.26
CA LEU A 288 -5.88 2.76 15.25
C LEU A 288 -6.45 2.31 13.90
N SER A 289 -6.27 1.05 13.52
CA SER A 289 -6.90 0.48 12.32
C SER A 289 -8.41 0.57 12.39
N ALA A 290 -9.01 0.18 13.52
CA ALA A 290 -10.46 0.29 13.75
C ALA A 290 -10.93 1.75 13.71
N LEU A 291 -10.21 2.67 14.37
CA LEU A 291 -10.54 4.09 14.43
C LEU A 291 -10.54 4.72 13.03
N HIS A 292 -9.46 4.59 12.29
CA HIS A 292 -9.30 5.22 10.98
C HIS A 292 -10.12 4.55 9.87
N SER A 293 -10.56 3.30 10.10
CA SER A 293 -11.53 2.62 9.24
C SER A 293 -12.99 3.01 9.55
N GLY A 294 -13.23 3.82 10.57
CA GLY A 294 -14.59 4.22 10.99
C GLY A 294 -15.38 3.09 11.65
N ARG A 295 -14.68 2.10 12.24
CA ARG A 295 -15.26 0.94 12.94
C ARG A 295 -15.16 1.04 14.46
N PHE A 296 -14.60 2.11 14.99
CA PHE A 296 -14.28 2.23 16.40
C PHE A 296 -15.47 1.91 17.32
N ASP A 297 -16.63 2.55 17.10
CA ASP A 297 -17.80 2.36 17.96
C ASP A 297 -18.36 0.93 17.89
N GLN A 298 -18.31 0.30 16.72
CA GLN A 298 -18.76 -1.07 16.52
C GLN A 298 -17.87 -2.05 17.28
N VAL A 299 -16.55 -1.92 17.12
CA VAL A 299 -15.56 -2.77 17.78
C VAL A 299 -15.58 -2.52 19.28
N TRP A 300 -15.74 -1.25 19.73
CA TRP A 300 -15.84 -0.89 21.13
C TRP A 300 -17.03 -1.58 21.82
N LYS A 301 -18.21 -1.54 21.18
CA LYS A 301 -19.41 -2.19 21.72
C LYS A 301 -19.28 -3.70 21.76
N ALA A 302 -18.72 -4.32 20.74
CA ALA A 302 -18.51 -5.77 20.68
C ALA A 302 -17.55 -6.23 21.80
N THR A 303 -16.43 -5.53 22.00
CA THR A 303 -15.45 -5.88 23.04
C THR A 303 -15.91 -5.61 24.49
N LEU A 304 -16.97 -4.81 24.70
CA LEU A 304 -17.57 -4.62 26.02
C LEU A 304 -18.65 -5.66 26.34
N ALA A 305 -19.24 -6.28 25.31
CA ALA A 305 -20.29 -7.26 25.45
C ALA A 305 -19.77 -8.71 25.62
N ALA A 306 -18.47 -8.93 25.31
CA ALA A 306 -17.74 -10.18 25.50
C ALA A 306 -17.02 -10.22 26.84
#